data_36ba4d34084d6852e0df86b80a2dc244
#
_entry.id   36ba4d34084d6852e0df86b80a2dc244
#
_cell.length_a   1.000
_cell.length_b   1.000
_cell.length_c   1.000
_cell.angle_alpha   90.00
_cell.angle_beta   90.00
_cell.angle_gamma   90.00
#
_symmetry.space_group_name_H-M   'P 1'
#
loop_
_entity.id
_entity.type
_entity.pdbx_description
1 polymer ?
#
loop_
_entity_poly.entity_id
_entity_poly.type
_entity_poly.pdbx_seq_one_letter_code
_entity_poly.pdbx_strand_id
1 'polypeptide(L)'
;RPPLLAGATTFPPRREGTINIIIHLSLTNNILANNLYYKILDSIMDRKRVKEAEGFCSRKDRNQVMKRWMMLGAACIAAGCVLLSGCGKEAPAASAPGHVHIVTHANWNPFEYLKDGKITGFDIDLIEEAAKRAGLTPDITDAGWEAIFEQIRTGQADAAISGITITHDRKATYLFSRPYFVSRQAILVREDENISSAKDLMEGKTVAVQNGSTGQEALEKLMGKNNPAIRKTPMSIQMLIGGQVDALVGDETSVKSICASYPDQHLKIVYDDEAFTPEYFGILYPKDKGQALQQKLDKALSDMVRDGTYGKIYEKWFHTKPDEKTLASLKQG
;
A
#
# COMPACT_ATOMS: atom_id res chain seq x y z
N ARG A 1 -63.10 16.89 -2.29
CA ARG A 1 -63.64 15.95 -1.27
C ARG A 1 -63.04 14.55 -1.53
N PRO A 2 -62.67 13.84 -0.45
CA PRO A 2 -61.75 12.69 -0.47
C PRO A 2 -62.52 11.35 -0.50
N PRO A 3 -61.89 10.19 -0.28
CA PRO A 3 -61.26 9.80 1.00
C PRO A 3 -59.97 8.95 0.93
N LEU A 4 -59.21 9.07 1.92
CA LEU A 4 -58.51 8.12 2.86
C LEU A 4 -58.77 6.63 2.69
N LEU A 5 -57.71 5.85 2.71
CA LEU A 5 -57.66 4.63 3.49
C LEU A 5 -56.20 4.31 3.93
N ALA A 6 -56.07 4.23 5.24
CA ALA A 6 -54.88 3.81 5.97
C ALA A 6 -54.73 2.28 5.95
N GLY A 7 -53.50 1.83 5.97
CA GLY A 7 -53.14 0.43 6.18
C GLY A 7 -51.77 0.35 6.87
N ALA A 8 -51.76 0.51 8.19
CA ALA A 8 -50.58 0.26 9.00
C ALA A 8 -50.43 -1.24 9.22
N THR A 9 -49.31 -1.83 8.76
CA THR A 9 -48.85 -3.16 9.18
C THR A 9 -47.69 -2.99 10.16
N THR A 10 -48.00 -3.25 11.42
CA THR A 10 -47.04 -3.33 12.54
C THR A 10 -46.18 -4.56 12.40
N PHE A 11 -44.84 -4.38 12.36
CA PHE A 11 -43.86 -5.45 12.54
C PHE A 11 -43.49 -5.58 14.03
N PRO A 12 -43.31 -6.82 14.54
CA PRO A 12 -42.91 -7.02 15.91
C PRO A 12 -41.40 -6.73 16.12
N PRO A 13 -40.97 -6.42 17.36
CA PRO A 13 -39.62 -5.98 17.66
C PRO A 13 -38.61 -7.15 17.51
N ARG A 14 -37.49 -6.88 16.81
CA ARG A 14 -36.32 -7.75 16.76
C ARG A 14 -35.61 -7.75 18.12
N ARG A 15 -35.38 -8.93 18.66
CA ARG A 15 -34.48 -9.14 19.80
C ARG A 15 -33.05 -8.89 19.35
N GLU A 16 -32.44 -7.84 19.87
CA GLU A 16 -31.00 -7.62 19.85
C GLU A 16 -30.31 -8.58 20.84
N GLY A 17 -29.29 -9.23 20.39
CA GLY A 17 -28.39 -10.01 21.24
C GLY A 17 -27.94 -11.29 20.58
N THR A 18 -27.04 -11.25 19.62
CA THR A 18 -26.08 -12.35 19.28
C THR A 18 -25.34 -12.10 17.94
N ILE A 19 -24.86 -10.90 17.64
CA ILE A 19 -24.12 -10.64 16.38
C ILE A 19 -22.75 -9.94 16.59
N ASN A 20 -22.23 -9.83 17.79
CA ASN A 20 -20.97 -9.07 18.00
C ASN A 20 -19.71 -9.92 18.20
N ILE A 21 -19.64 -11.18 17.78
CA ILE A 21 -18.44 -12.03 17.92
C ILE A 21 -17.81 -12.45 16.57
N ILE A 22 -18.38 -12.10 15.41
CA ILE A 22 -17.92 -12.65 14.11
C ILE A 22 -17.07 -11.69 13.27
N ILE A 23 -16.70 -10.50 13.72
CA ILE A 23 -15.99 -9.52 12.85
C ILE A 23 -14.46 -9.47 13.08
N HIS A 24 -13.87 -10.30 13.94
CA HIS A 24 -12.42 -10.20 14.21
C HIS A 24 -11.58 -11.42 13.82
N LEU A 25 -12.01 -12.24 12.84
CA LEU A 25 -11.20 -13.35 12.32
C LEU A 25 -11.28 -13.43 10.79
N SER A 26 -10.93 -12.33 10.14
CA SER A 26 -10.70 -12.35 8.69
C SER A 26 -9.41 -11.60 8.45
N LEU A 27 -8.34 -12.35 8.19
CA LEU A 27 -7.16 -11.99 7.39
C LEU A 27 -6.01 -12.97 7.72
N THR A 28 -6.16 -14.23 7.31
CA THR A 28 -5.01 -15.09 7.03
C THR A 28 -5.35 -15.95 5.82
N ASN A 29 -4.63 -15.72 4.73
CA ASN A 29 -4.68 -16.54 3.52
C ASN A 29 -4.18 -17.95 3.81
N ASN A 30 -5.09 -18.85 4.21
CA ASN A 30 -4.81 -20.27 4.25
C ASN A 30 -6.00 -21.04 3.67
N ILE A 31 -5.86 -21.49 2.42
CA ILE A 31 -6.90 -22.22 1.65
C ILE A 31 -7.42 -23.47 2.40
N LEU A 32 -6.59 -24.09 3.24
CA LEU A 32 -6.97 -25.23 4.05
C LEU A 32 -7.88 -24.86 5.24
N ALA A 33 -7.66 -23.70 5.85
CA ALA A 33 -8.50 -23.20 6.94
C ALA A 33 -9.89 -22.77 6.43
N ASN A 34 -9.95 -22.16 5.24
CA ASN A 34 -11.22 -21.80 4.61
C ASN A 34 -12.06 -23.04 4.22
N ASN A 35 -11.45 -24.10 3.68
CA ASN A 35 -12.17 -25.32 3.35
C ASN A 35 -12.73 -26.06 4.58
N LEU A 36 -12.00 -26.00 5.70
CA LEU A 36 -12.47 -26.59 6.97
C LEU A 36 -13.60 -25.75 7.59
N TYR A 37 -13.50 -24.43 7.49
CA TYR A 37 -14.52 -23.49 7.98
C TYR A 37 -15.85 -23.64 7.23
N TYR A 38 -15.84 -23.73 5.90
CA TYR A 38 -17.06 -23.96 5.11
C TYR A 38 -17.67 -25.36 5.35
N LYS A 39 -16.87 -26.40 5.53
CA LYS A 39 -17.37 -27.75 5.91
C LYS A 39 -18.00 -27.78 7.31
N ILE A 40 -17.49 -26.98 8.25
CA ILE A 40 -18.10 -26.88 9.60
C ILE A 40 -19.38 -26.03 9.51
N LEU A 41 -19.45 -25.01 8.73
CA LEU A 41 -20.67 -24.20 8.51
C LEU A 41 -21.77 -25.00 7.83
N ASP A 42 -21.48 -25.80 6.81
CA ASP A 42 -22.44 -26.68 6.16
C ASP A 42 -22.99 -27.74 7.15
N SER A 43 -22.12 -28.28 8.00
CA SER A 43 -22.53 -29.21 9.06
C SER A 43 -23.43 -28.57 10.13
N ILE A 44 -23.24 -27.26 10.40
CA ILE A 44 -24.07 -26.50 11.37
C ILE A 44 -25.37 -25.97 10.73
N MET A 45 -25.37 -25.70 9.42
CA MET A 45 -26.53 -25.19 8.69
C MET A 45 -27.55 -26.26 8.32
N ASP A 46 -27.22 -27.56 8.39
CA ASP A 46 -28.13 -28.65 8.11
C ASP A 46 -29.10 -28.97 9.31
N ARG A 47 -29.58 -27.91 9.95
CA ARG A 47 -30.60 -27.99 11.04
C ARG A 47 -31.97 -28.49 10.58
N LYS A 48 -32.21 -28.62 9.28
CA LYS A 48 -33.45 -29.17 8.78
C LYS A 48 -33.52 -30.73 8.94
N ARG A 49 -32.36 -31.40 8.81
CA ARG A 49 -32.30 -32.88 8.99
C ARG A 49 -32.35 -33.31 10.45
N VAL A 50 -31.95 -32.48 11.39
CA VAL A 50 -31.96 -32.82 12.82
C VAL A 50 -33.38 -32.81 13.39
N LYS A 51 -34.28 -31.99 12.87
CA LYS A 51 -35.69 -31.93 13.35
C LYS A 51 -36.55 -33.10 12.88
N GLU A 52 -36.18 -33.81 11.83
CA GLU A 52 -36.90 -35.00 11.36
C GLU A 52 -36.48 -36.26 12.11
N ALA A 53 -35.34 -36.27 12.82
CA ALA A 53 -34.83 -37.38 13.62
C ALA A 53 -35.30 -37.35 15.08
N GLU A 54 -35.94 -36.31 15.56
CA GLU A 54 -36.37 -36.16 16.96
C GLU A 54 -37.64 -36.95 17.33
N GLY A 55 -38.25 -37.65 16.36
CA GLY A 55 -39.48 -38.42 16.60
C GLY A 55 -39.29 -39.82 17.15
N PHE A 56 -38.08 -40.39 17.23
CA PHE A 56 -37.90 -41.82 17.48
C PHE A 56 -36.71 -42.20 18.37
N CYS A 57 -36.47 -41.49 19.46
CA CYS A 57 -35.39 -41.92 20.37
C CYS A 57 -35.78 -41.82 21.85
N SER A 58 -35.66 -42.93 22.59
CA SER A 58 -36.01 -43.01 24.01
C SER A 58 -35.04 -42.19 24.89
N ARG A 59 -35.51 -41.76 26.08
CA ARG A 59 -34.74 -40.97 27.05
C ARG A 59 -33.40 -41.62 27.47
N LYS A 60 -33.28 -42.92 27.33
CA LYS A 60 -32.09 -43.71 27.70
C LYS A 60 -30.98 -43.57 26.64
N ASP A 61 -31.35 -43.43 25.37
CA ASP A 61 -30.42 -43.34 24.26
C ASP A 61 -29.81 -41.93 24.17
N ARG A 62 -30.56 -40.87 24.55
CA ARG A 62 -30.08 -39.50 24.61
C ARG A 62 -28.92 -39.31 25.57
N ASN A 63 -28.96 -39.98 26.74
CA ASN A 63 -27.88 -39.88 27.72
C ASN A 63 -26.59 -40.60 27.29
N GLN A 64 -26.70 -41.65 26.50
CA GLN A 64 -25.51 -42.34 25.96
C GLN A 64 -24.88 -41.57 24.82
N VAL A 65 -25.66 -40.97 23.96
CA VAL A 65 -25.20 -40.11 22.87
C VAL A 65 -24.53 -38.87 23.45
N MET A 66 -25.14 -38.21 24.44
CA MET A 66 -24.59 -37.02 25.08
C MET A 66 -23.26 -37.31 25.82
N LYS A 67 -23.11 -38.46 26.48
CA LYS A 67 -21.82 -38.87 27.08
C LYS A 67 -20.73 -39.13 26.03
N ARG A 68 -21.06 -39.71 24.87
CA ARG A 68 -20.11 -39.90 23.76
C ARG A 68 -19.66 -38.56 23.16
N TRP A 69 -20.58 -37.61 23.03
CA TRP A 69 -20.24 -36.25 22.51
C TRP A 69 -19.41 -35.43 23.50
N MET A 70 -19.66 -35.56 24.82
CA MET A 70 -18.83 -34.96 25.85
C MET A 70 -17.41 -35.53 25.89
N MET A 71 -17.21 -36.82 25.66
CA MET A 71 -15.88 -37.44 25.59
C MET A 71 -15.13 -37.04 24.31
N LEU A 72 -15.83 -36.90 23.17
CA LEU A 72 -15.23 -36.39 21.92
C LEU A 72 -14.89 -34.90 22.01
N GLY A 73 -15.70 -34.09 22.67
CA GLY A 73 -15.44 -32.70 22.95
C GLY A 73 -14.20 -32.46 23.84
N ALA A 74 -14.04 -33.28 24.88
CA ALA A 74 -12.88 -33.24 25.77
C ALA A 74 -11.57 -33.62 25.06
N ALA A 75 -11.62 -34.59 24.15
CA ALA A 75 -10.46 -34.99 23.34
C ALA A 75 -10.02 -33.89 22.36
N CYS A 76 -10.96 -33.13 21.77
CA CYS A 76 -10.68 -32.02 20.90
C CYS A 76 -10.09 -30.82 21.66
N ILE A 77 -10.51 -30.56 22.91
CA ILE A 77 -9.96 -29.48 23.74
C ILE A 77 -8.53 -29.84 24.18
N ALA A 78 -8.23 -31.10 24.51
CA ALA A 78 -6.86 -31.51 24.85
C ALA A 78 -5.91 -31.46 23.64
N ALA A 79 -6.36 -31.79 22.44
CA ALA A 79 -5.56 -31.64 21.21
C ALA A 79 -5.40 -30.19 20.78
N GLY A 80 -6.40 -29.31 21.01
CA GLY A 80 -6.35 -27.90 20.73
C GLY A 80 -5.38 -27.11 21.63
N CYS A 81 -5.22 -27.50 22.89
CA CYS A 81 -4.30 -26.85 23.82
C CYS A 81 -2.82 -27.12 23.52
N VAL A 82 -2.47 -28.20 22.86
CA VAL A 82 -1.09 -28.51 22.45
C VAL A 82 -0.68 -27.68 21.22
N LEU A 83 -1.64 -27.24 20.39
CA LEU A 83 -1.38 -26.40 19.21
C LEU A 83 -1.35 -24.89 19.52
N LEU A 84 -1.79 -24.45 20.70
CA LEU A 84 -1.82 -23.04 21.10
C LEU A 84 -0.59 -22.60 21.93
N SER A 85 0.32 -23.52 22.26
CA SER A 85 1.57 -23.17 22.95
C SER A 85 2.67 -22.63 22.03
N GLY A 86 2.38 -22.37 20.76
CA GLY A 86 3.29 -21.86 19.74
C GLY A 86 3.03 -20.43 19.26
N CYS A 87 2.26 -19.61 19.96
CA CYS A 87 2.23 -18.17 19.70
C CYS A 87 3.44 -17.44 20.34
N GLY A 88 4.64 -17.88 19.97
CA GLY A 88 5.78 -16.99 19.89
C GLY A 88 5.46 -16.00 18.77
N LYS A 89 5.64 -14.69 19.01
CA LYS A 89 5.79 -13.72 17.91
C LYS A 89 6.84 -14.32 16.98
N GLU A 90 6.44 -14.75 15.79
CA GLU A 90 7.41 -15.04 14.74
C GLU A 90 8.19 -13.75 14.54
N ALA A 91 9.44 -13.75 14.97
CA ALA A 91 10.38 -12.77 14.50
C ALA A 91 10.37 -12.87 12.97
N PRO A 92 10.37 -11.73 12.24
CA PRO A 92 10.40 -11.75 10.79
C PRO A 92 11.49 -12.72 10.35
N ALA A 93 11.15 -13.69 9.53
CA ALA A 93 12.07 -14.70 9.06
C ALA A 93 13.23 -13.96 8.37
N ALA A 94 14.44 -14.10 8.89
CA ALA A 94 15.62 -13.56 8.22
C ALA A 94 15.66 -14.14 6.81
N SER A 95 15.79 -13.27 5.80
CA SER A 95 15.92 -13.70 4.40
C SER A 95 16.99 -14.78 4.26
N ALA A 96 16.75 -15.78 3.43
CA ALA A 96 17.74 -16.81 3.15
C ALA A 96 19.07 -16.16 2.70
N PRO A 97 20.23 -16.75 2.96
CA PRO A 97 21.51 -16.16 2.56
C PRO A 97 21.51 -15.76 1.09
N GLY A 98 21.74 -14.47 0.82
CA GLY A 98 21.71 -13.90 -0.53
C GLY A 98 20.32 -13.44 -1.03
N HIS A 99 19.23 -13.72 -0.33
CA HIS A 99 17.92 -13.17 -0.64
C HIS A 99 17.67 -11.88 0.14
N VAL A 100 16.99 -10.93 -0.49
CA VAL A 100 16.58 -9.65 0.11
C VAL A 100 15.11 -9.37 -0.21
N HIS A 101 14.31 -9.12 0.82
CA HIS A 101 12.92 -8.75 0.68
C HIS A 101 12.80 -7.24 0.48
N ILE A 102 12.29 -6.85 -0.67
CA ILE A 102 12.15 -5.46 -1.08
C ILE A 102 10.66 -5.15 -1.27
N VAL A 103 10.20 -4.07 -0.67
CA VAL A 103 8.82 -3.61 -0.82
C VAL A 103 8.74 -2.36 -1.69
N THR A 104 7.65 -2.27 -2.44
CA THR A 104 7.33 -1.12 -3.29
C THR A 104 5.84 -0.85 -3.25
N HIS A 105 5.37 0.30 -3.75
CA HIS A 105 3.95 0.58 -3.96
C HIS A 105 3.64 0.58 -5.45
N ALA A 106 3.27 -0.60 -5.99
CA ALA A 106 3.16 -0.86 -7.42
C ALA A 106 1.94 -0.21 -8.08
N ASN A 107 1.82 1.11 -7.93
CA ASN A 107 0.74 1.93 -8.49
C ASN A 107 1.25 3.24 -9.11
N TRP A 108 2.53 3.32 -9.45
CA TRP A 108 3.14 4.56 -9.91
C TRP A 108 3.95 4.41 -11.21
N ASN A 109 3.25 4.45 -12.35
CA ASN A 109 3.88 4.45 -13.68
C ASN A 109 4.62 5.80 -13.94
N PRO A 110 5.88 5.80 -14.40
CA PRO A 110 6.68 4.68 -14.88
C PRO A 110 7.66 4.07 -13.85
N PHE A 111 7.60 4.46 -12.58
CA PHE A 111 8.55 4.00 -11.57
C PHE A 111 8.30 2.55 -11.14
N GLU A 112 7.10 2.23 -10.66
CA GLU A 112 6.67 0.89 -10.28
C GLU A 112 5.16 0.74 -10.45
N TYR A 113 4.75 -0.26 -11.20
CA TYR A 113 3.33 -0.54 -11.46
C TYR A 113 3.11 -2.00 -11.86
N LEU A 114 1.87 -2.44 -11.71
CA LEU A 114 1.47 -3.77 -12.15
C LEU A 114 1.17 -3.76 -13.66
N LYS A 115 1.87 -4.63 -14.39
CA LYS A 115 1.61 -4.92 -15.79
C LYS A 115 1.57 -6.43 -15.98
N ASP A 116 0.47 -6.93 -16.52
CA ASP A 116 0.26 -8.36 -16.78
C ASP A 116 0.55 -9.25 -15.54
N GLY A 117 0.16 -8.77 -14.36
CA GLY A 117 0.36 -9.45 -13.08
C GLY A 117 1.79 -9.41 -12.53
N LYS A 118 2.69 -8.65 -13.15
CA LYS A 118 4.08 -8.46 -12.70
C LYS A 118 4.32 -7.02 -12.30
N ILE A 119 5.09 -6.82 -11.23
CA ILE A 119 5.59 -5.51 -10.86
C ILE A 119 6.71 -5.15 -11.84
N THR A 120 6.64 -3.97 -12.44
CA THR A 120 7.60 -3.48 -13.42
C THR A 120 7.74 -1.96 -13.30
N GLY A 121 8.82 -1.39 -13.84
CA GLY A 121 9.06 0.04 -13.81
C GLY A 121 10.54 0.38 -13.71
N PHE A 122 10.82 1.67 -13.66
CA PHE A 122 12.19 2.20 -13.53
C PHE A 122 12.84 1.73 -12.23
N ASP A 123 12.12 1.87 -11.10
CA ASP A 123 12.61 1.47 -9.78
C ASP A 123 12.88 -0.03 -9.73
N ILE A 124 12.04 -0.82 -10.41
CA ILE A 124 12.17 -2.28 -10.44
C ILE A 124 13.42 -2.70 -11.24
N ASP A 125 13.57 -2.19 -12.47
CA ASP A 125 14.77 -2.48 -13.26
C ASP A 125 16.05 -2.02 -12.55
N LEU A 126 15.99 -0.87 -11.87
CA LEU A 126 17.12 -0.32 -11.14
C LEU A 126 17.54 -1.21 -9.97
N ILE A 127 16.59 -1.62 -9.14
CA ILE A 127 16.89 -2.40 -7.95
C ILE A 127 17.25 -3.86 -8.27
N GLU A 128 16.63 -4.45 -9.29
CA GLU A 128 16.98 -5.79 -9.78
C GLU A 128 18.43 -5.84 -10.27
N GLU A 129 18.85 -4.87 -11.10
CA GLU A 129 20.23 -4.80 -11.59
C GLU A 129 21.21 -4.48 -10.45
N ALA A 130 20.85 -3.59 -9.53
CA ALA A 130 21.71 -3.30 -8.36
C ALA A 130 21.86 -4.53 -7.45
N ALA A 131 20.79 -5.25 -7.16
CA ALA A 131 20.83 -6.48 -6.37
C ALA A 131 21.67 -7.56 -7.04
N LYS A 132 21.48 -7.78 -8.33
CA LYS A 132 22.30 -8.73 -9.12
C LYS A 132 23.78 -8.42 -9.05
N ARG A 133 24.19 -7.15 -9.16
CA ARG A 133 25.59 -6.72 -9.02
C ARG A 133 26.13 -6.91 -7.60
N ALA A 134 25.27 -6.78 -6.62
CA ALA A 134 25.58 -7.02 -5.22
C ALA A 134 25.63 -8.52 -4.86
N GLY A 135 25.37 -9.44 -5.79
CA GLY A 135 25.28 -10.88 -5.56
C GLY A 135 24.05 -11.29 -4.74
N LEU A 136 22.96 -10.53 -4.87
CA LEU A 136 21.72 -10.72 -4.14
C LEU A 136 20.57 -11.12 -5.09
N THR A 137 19.62 -11.86 -4.55
CA THR A 137 18.37 -12.22 -5.22
C THR A 137 17.23 -11.43 -4.58
N PRO A 138 16.65 -10.43 -5.28
CA PRO A 138 15.54 -9.66 -4.72
C PRO A 138 14.23 -10.44 -4.80
N ASP A 139 13.46 -10.40 -3.71
CA ASP A 139 12.04 -10.76 -3.66
C ASP A 139 11.25 -9.45 -3.52
N ILE A 140 10.63 -9.00 -4.63
CA ILE A 140 9.96 -7.71 -4.70
C ILE A 140 8.47 -7.91 -4.54
N THR A 141 7.88 -7.26 -3.53
CA THR A 141 6.46 -7.36 -3.22
C THR A 141 5.78 -6.00 -3.19
N ASP A 142 4.50 -5.97 -3.59
CA ASP A 142 3.67 -4.78 -3.49
C ASP A 142 3.16 -4.59 -2.07
N ALA A 143 3.25 -3.35 -1.57
CA ALA A 143 2.69 -2.91 -0.30
C ALA A 143 2.01 -1.54 -0.49
N GLY A 144 1.03 -1.21 0.34
CA GLY A 144 0.47 0.15 0.34
C GLY A 144 1.51 1.18 0.79
N TRP A 145 1.35 2.44 0.34
CA TRP A 145 2.32 3.52 0.62
C TRP A 145 2.72 3.63 2.09
N GLU A 146 1.74 3.68 3.00
CA GLU A 146 2.03 3.73 4.43
C GLU A 146 2.64 2.43 4.96
N ALA A 147 2.27 1.29 4.37
CA ALA A 147 2.75 -0.02 4.80
C ALA A 147 4.25 -0.23 4.50
N ILE A 148 4.79 0.40 3.44
CA ILE A 148 6.22 0.40 3.13
C ILE A 148 7.03 0.85 4.35
N PHE A 149 6.70 2.01 4.91
CA PHE A 149 7.42 2.60 6.04
C PHE A 149 7.32 1.73 7.29
N GLU A 150 6.15 1.14 7.55
CA GLU A 150 5.96 0.26 8.69
C GLU A 150 6.74 -1.05 8.55
N GLN A 151 6.75 -1.67 7.38
CA GLN A 151 7.50 -2.90 7.13
C GLN A 151 9.01 -2.69 7.28
N ILE A 152 9.54 -1.57 6.80
CA ILE A 152 10.95 -1.20 7.02
C ILE A 152 11.23 -0.94 8.50
N ARG A 153 10.36 -0.19 9.19
CA ARG A 153 10.53 0.13 10.61
C ARG A 153 10.53 -1.10 11.50
N THR A 154 9.72 -2.09 11.18
CA THR A 154 9.60 -3.35 11.94
C THR A 154 10.61 -4.41 11.50
N GLY A 155 11.34 -4.20 10.41
CA GLY A 155 12.28 -5.16 9.84
C GLY A 155 11.58 -6.34 9.16
N GLN A 156 10.34 -6.16 8.71
CA GLN A 156 9.61 -7.13 7.88
C GLN A 156 10.09 -7.11 6.44
N ALA A 157 10.68 -6.00 6.00
CA ALA A 157 11.37 -5.88 4.72
C ALA A 157 12.80 -5.37 4.95
N ASP A 158 13.72 -5.77 4.07
CA ASP A 158 15.13 -5.41 4.11
C ASP A 158 15.38 -4.05 3.46
N ALA A 159 14.59 -3.70 2.44
CA ALA A 159 14.66 -2.43 1.74
C ALA A 159 13.29 -2.05 1.13
N ALA A 160 13.14 -0.77 0.80
CA ALA A 160 12.02 -0.29 0.00
C ALA A 160 12.52 0.67 -1.08
N ILE A 161 11.93 0.55 -2.27
CA ILE A 161 12.14 1.45 -3.40
C ILE A 161 10.77 1.80 -3.99
N SER A 162 10.40 3.08 -4.01
CA SER A 162 9.09 3.55 -4.47
C SER A 162 9.07 5.08 -4.58
N GLY A 163 10.04 5.67 -5.28
CA GLY A 163 10.17 7.12 -5.38
C GLY A 163 10.21 7.83 -4.03
N ILE A 164 10.84 7.23 -3.02
CA ILE A 164 10.78 7.74 -1.65
C ILE A 164 11.74 8.93 -1.49
N THR A 165 11.19 10.13 -1.32
CA THR A 165 11.97 11.35 -1.09
C THR A 165 12.79 11.25 0.19
N ILE A 166 14.07 11.56 0.08
CA ILE A 166 15.01 11.70 1.19
C ILE A 166 14.71 13.00 1.91
N THR A 167 14.06 12.95 3.08
CA THR A 167 13.81 14.12 3.92
C THR A 167 14.57 14.04 5.24
N HIS A 168 14.73 15.18 5.92
CA HIS A 168 15.34 15.23 7.25
C HIS A 168 14.55 14.37 8.24
N ASP A 169 13.22 14.46 8.24
CA ASP A 169 12.36 13.76 9.17
C ASP A 169 12.38 12.24 8.92
N ARG A 170 12.37 11.82 7.65
CA ARG A 170 12.50 10.41 7.31
C ARG A 170 13.88 9.85 7.69
N LYS A 171 14.96 10.63 7.53
CA LYS A 171 16.31 10.24 7.97
C LYS A 171 16.43 10.07 9.49
N ALA A 172 15.59 10.71 10.29
CA ALA A 172 15.58 10.49 11.74
C ALA A 172 15.19 9.04 12.09
N THR A 173 14.30 8.42 11.32
CA THR A 173 13.74 7.09 11.58
C THR A 173 14.36 5.99 10.70
N TYR A 174 14.79 6.30 9.50
CA TYR A 174 15.23 5.36 8.48
C TYR A 174 16.65 5.66 8.00
N LEU A 175 17.28 4.66 7.42
CA LEU A 175 18.50 4.81 6.65
C LEU A 175 18.14 4.91 5.16
N PHE A 176 18.86 5.73 4.41
CA PHE A 176 18.66 5.91 2.98
C PHE A 176 19.92 5.56 2.19
N SER A 177 19.74 5.12 0.96
CA SER A 177 20.81 5.08 -0.02
C SER A 177 21.28 6.50 -0.38
N ARG A 178 22.32 6.58 -1.22
CA ARG A 178 22.53 7.77 -2.04
C ARG A 178 21.30 8.06 -2.90
N PRO A 179 21.08 9.31 -3.33
CA PRO A 179 20.03 9.62 -4.29
C PRO A 179 20.18 8.77 -5.56
N TYR A 180 19.02 8.27 -6.09
CA TYR A 180 19.03 7.62 -7.38
C TYR A 180 18.19 8.33 -8.44
N PHE A 181 17.41 9.35 -8.05
CA PHE A 181 16.58 10.15 -8.94
C PHE A 181 16.40 11.55 -8.38
N VAL A 182 16.16 12.53 -9.26
CA VAL A 182 15.79 13.90 -8.89
C VAL A 182 14.38 14.18 -9.38
N SER A 183 13.51 14.63 -8.49
CA SER A 183 12.13 15.02 -8.77
C SER A 183 11.84 16.41 -8.24
N ARG A 184 10.65 16.87 -8.41
CA ARG A 184 10.02 18.03 -7.75
C ARG A 184 8.52 17.84 -7.76
N GLN A 185 7.81 18.56 -6.91
CA GLN A 185 6.37 18.61 -6.96
C GLN A 185 5.89 19.45 -8.16
N ALA A 186 4.73 19.08 -8.70
CA ALA A 186 4.04 19.84 -9.74
C ALA A 186 2.52 19.81 -9.48
N ILE A 187 1.82 20.77 -10.07
CA ILE A 187 0.37 20.90 -9.94
C ILE A 187 -0.27 20.46 -11.25
N LEU A 188 -1.22 19.52 -11.18
CA LEU A 188 -2.05 19.14 -12.31
C LEU A 188 -3.43 19.76 -12.15
N VAL A 189 -3.90 20.44 -13.17
CA VAL A 189 -5.21 21.11 -13.20
C VAL A 189 -5.91 20.88 -14.53
N ARG A 190 -7.22 21.12 -14.59
CA ARG A 190 -7.92 21.25 -15.87
C ARG A 190 -7.45 22.52 -16.59
N GLU A 191 -7.48 22.52 -17.91
CA GLU A 191 -7.01 23.68 -18.71
C GLU A 191 -7.79 24.97 -18.43
N ASP A 192 -9.07 24.85 -18.13
CA ASP A 192 -9.97 25.97 -17.83
C ASP A 192 -9.79 26.56 -16.42
N GLU A 193 -9.02 25.89 -15.54
CA GLU A 193 -8.72 26.44 -14.20
C GLU A 193 -7.74 27.60 -14.25
N ASN A 194 -8.07 28.65 -13.53
CA ASN A 194 -7.20 29.82 -13.39
C ASN A 194 -6.15 29.60 -12.28
N ILE A 195 -5.29 28.58 -12.47
CA ILE A 195 -4.17 28.26 -11.58
C ILE A 195 -2.90 28.29 -12.42
N SER A 196 -1.96 29.17 -12.07
CA SER A 196 -0.69 29.41 -12.75
C SER A 196 0.52 29.27 -11.83
N SER A 197 0.29 29.20 -10.52
CA SER A 197 1.29 29.05 -9.48
C SER A 197 0.74 28.30 -8.26
N ALA A 198 1.60 27.85 -7.37
CA ALA A 198 1.21 27.27 -6.10
C ALA A 198 0.44 28.26 -5.20
N LYS A 199 0.72 29.57 -5.35
CA LYS A 199 0.06 30.64 -4.59
C LYS A 199 -1.44 30.70 -4.89
N ASP A 200 -1.84 30.41 -6.13
CA ASP A 200 -3.25 30.43 -6.54
C ASP A 200 -4.08 29.37 -5.81
N LEU A 201 -3.42 28.29 -5.30
CA LEU A 201 -4.10 27.26 -4.49
C LEU A 201 -4.65 27.80 -3.16
N MET A 202 -4.10 28.90 -2.64
CA MET A 202 -4.57 29.55 -1.41
C MET A 202 -5.87 30.32 -1.60
N GLU A 203 -6.31 30.58 -2.84
CA GLU A 203 -7.50 31.33 -3.18
C GLU A 203 -8.78 30.44 -3.17
N GLY A 204 -8.95 29.65 -2.10
CA GLY A 204 -10.14 28.82 -1.89
C GLY A 204 -10.17 27.55 -2.74
N LYS A 205 -9.06 27.16 -3.38
CA LYS A 205 -9.00 25.94 -4.19
C LYS A 205 -8.88 24.68 -3.35
N THR A 206 -9.56 23.63 -3.80
CA THR A 206 -9.45 22.28 -3.21
C THR A 206 -8.38 21.47 -3.94
N VAL A 207 -7.46 20.86 -3.18
CA VAL A 207 -6.27 20.19 -3.73
C VAL A 207 -6.20 18.75 -3.22
N ALA A 208 -6.15 17.79 -4.11
CA ALA A 208 -5.89 16.40 -3.74
C ALA A 208 -4.37 16.13 -3.73
N VAL A 209 -3.94 15.34 -2.77
CA VAL A 209 -2.55 14.95 -2.58
C VAL A 209 -2.47 13.58 -1.90
N GLN A 210 -1.43 12.82 -2.19
CA GLN A 210 -1.22 11.52 -1.53
C GLN A 210 -0.90 11.73 -0.05
N ASN A 211 -1.60 11.00 0.82
CA ASN A 211 -1.36 11.03 2.25
C ASN A 211 0.07 10.59 2.59
N GLY A 212 0.77 11.31 3.49
CA GLY A 212 2.14 11.00 3.91
C GLY A 212 3.22 11.29 2.85
N SER A 213 2.88 11.99 1.74
CA SER A 213 3.85 12.42 0.73
C SER A 213 4.49 13.77 1.06
N THR A 214 5.61 14.08 0.41
CA THR A 214 6.24 15.42 0.48
C THR A 214 5.39 16.50 -0.19
N GLY A 215 4.55 16.12 -1.17
CA GLY A 215 3.54 17.01 -1.72
C GLY A 215 2.53 17.47 -0.68
N GLN A 216 2.09 16.57 0.23
CA GLN A 216 1.27 16.97 1.36
C GLN A 216 2.00 17.93 2.30
N GLU A 217 3.26 17.65 2.63
CA GLU A 217 4.08 18.53 3.49
C GLU A 217 4.22 19.94 2.87
N ALA A 218 4.45 20.00 1.56
CA ALA A 218 4.53 21.26 0.82
C ALA A 218 3.21 22.03 0.84
N LEU A 219 2.07 21.37 0.60
CA LEU A 219 0.74 21.98 0.69
C LEU A 219 0.40 22.45 2.10
N GLU A 220 0.71 21.65 3.12
CA GLU A 220 0.48 22.03 4.52
C GLU A 220 1.33 23.24 4.95
N LYS A 221 2.54 23.37 4.39
CA LYS A 221 3.39 24.56 4.59
C LYS A 221 2.81 25.78 3.89
N LEU A 222 2.26 25.62 2.69
CA LEU A 222 1.71 26.71 1.87
C LEU A 222 0.34 27.16 2.38
N MET A 223 -0.59 26.22 2.57
CA MET A 223 -2.01 26.47 2.83
C MET A 223 -2.38 26.40 4.30
N GLY A 224 -1.47 25.94 5.15
CA GLY A 224 -1.69 25.68 6.58
C GLY A 224 -1.95 24.23 6.90
N LYS A 225 -1.38 23.79 8.02
CA LYS A 225 -1.55 22.43 8.55
C LYS A 225 -3.04 22.21 8.92
N ASN A 226 -3.58 21.05 8.53
CA ASN A 226 -4.99 20.70 8.71
C ASN A 226 -6.01 21.56 7.93
N ASN A 227 -5.58 22.24 6.88
CA ASN A 227 -6.50 22.96 6.00
C ASN A 227 -7.48 21.95 5.33
N PRO A 228 -8.81 22.13 5.50
CA PRO A 228 -9.79 21.19 4.94
C PRO A 228 -9.84 21.20 3.41
N ALA A 229 -9.26 22.19 2.75
CA ALA A 229 -9.11 22.22 1.30
C ALA A 229 -8.07 21.20 0.79
N ILE A 230 -7.16 20.74 1.64
CA ILE A 230 -6.20 19.68 1.31
C ILE A 230 -6.88 18.34 1.48
N ARG A 231 -7.17 17.65 0.37
CA ARG A 231 -7.78 16.33 0.33
C ARG A 231 -6.69 15.25 0.32
N LYS A 232 -6.40 14.71 1.50
CA LYS A 232 -5.44 13.61 1.69
C LYS A 232 -6.10 12.30 1.27
N THR A 233 -5.71 11.80 0.11
CA THR A 233 -6.32 10.62 -0.53
C THR A 233 -5.26 9.93 -1.40
N PRO A 234 -5.42 8.66 -1.78
CA PRO A 234 -4.68 8.12 -2.91
C PRO A 234 -4.89 9.07 -4.10
N MET A 235 -3.82 9.48 -4.76
CA MET A 235 -3.89 10.47 -5.85
C MET A 235 -4.85 9.98 -6.94
N SER A 236 -6.02 10.59 -7.04
CA SER A 236 -7.09 10.17 -7.93
C SER A 236 -7.35 11.22 -8.99
N ILE A 237 -6.95 10.95 -10.22
CA ILE A 237 -7.27 11.77 -11.39
C ILE A 237 -8.80 11.92 -11.57
N GLN A 238 -9.58 10.91 -11.18
CA GLN A 238 -11.05 10.97 -11.29
C GLN A 238 -11.65 12.09 -10.47
N MET A 239 -11.04 12.45 -9.33
CA MET A 239 -11.50 13.59 -8.54
C MET A 239 -11.27 14.92 -9.26
N LEU A 240 -10.18 15.06 -10.00
CA LEU A 240 -9.87 16.25 -10.78
C LEU A 240 -10.81 16.36 -12.00
N ILE A 241 -10.92 15.30 -12.79
CA ILE A 241 -11.79 15.23 -13.97
C ILE A 241 -13.25 15.44 -13.57
N GLY A 242 -13.68 14.84 -12.47
CA GLY A 242 -15.04 14.97 -11.93
C GLY A 242 -15.35 16.29 -11.22
N GLY A 243 -14.39 17.22 -11.16
CA GLY A 243 -14.58 18.53 -10.51
C GLY A 243 -14.73 18.47 -8.99
N GLN A 244 -14.35 17.37 -8.35
CA GLN A 244 -14.40 17.24 -6.89
C GLN A 244 -13.22 17.95 -6.21
N VAL A 245 -12.14 18.18 -6.97
CA VAL A 245 -11.00 19.02 -6.60
C VAL A 245 -10.61 19.90 -7.77
N ASP A 246 -9.96 21.03 -7.48
CA ASP A 246 -9.50 22.00 -8.47
C ASP A 246 -8.11 21.63 -8.99
N ALA A 247 -7.30 20.95 -8.17
CA ALA A 247 -5.94 20.56 -8.49
C ALA A 247 -5.54 19.22 -7.87
N LEU A 248 -4.51 18.58 -8.45
CA LEU A 248 -3.71 17.52 -7.83
C LEU A 248 -2.28 18.04 -7.65
N VAL A 249 -1.64 17.73 -6.53
CA VAL A 249 -0.20 17.96 -6.32
C VAL A 249 0.48 16.63 -6.15
N GLY A 250 1.55 16.43 -6.91
CA GLY A 250 2.38 15.23 -6.87
C GLY A 250 3.67 15.41 -7.63
N ASP A 251 4.51 14.39 -7.61
CA ASP A 251 5.78 14.42 -8.32
C ASP A 251 5.59 14.67 -9.83
N GLU A 252 6.48 15.47 -10.40
CA GLU A 252 6.44 15.91 -11.80
C GLU A 252 6.26 14.73 -12.78
N THR A 253 6.99 13.64 -12.56
CA THR A 253 6.89 12.43 -13.41
C THR A 253 5.53 11.75 -13.30
N SER A 254 4.93 11.73 -12.10
CA SER A 254 3.58 11.21 -11.87
C SER A 254 2.54 12.04 -12.61
N VAL A 255 2.59 13.37 -12.41
CA VAL A 255 1.64 14.29 -13.09
C VAL A 255 1.78 14.22 -14.60
N LYS A 256 3.01 14.12 -15.14
CA LYS A 256 3.26 13.92 -16.57
C LYS A 256 2.66 12.61 -17.09
N SER A 257 2.87 11.51 -16.37
CA SER A 257 2.31 10.21 -16.73
C SER A 257 0.78 10.22 -16.74
N ILE A 258 0.17 10.85 -15.73
CA ILE A 258 -1.28 11.03 -15.66
C ILE A 258 -1.76 11.85 -16.86
N CYS A 259 -1.16 13.01 -17.13
CA CYS A 259 -1.53 13.88 -18.24
C CYS A 259 -1.45 13.15 -19.59
N ALA A 260 -0.38 12.37 -19.81
CA ALA A 260 -0.20 11.57 -21.01
C ALA A 260 -1.23 10.41 -21.14
N SER A 261 -1.70 9.88 -20.01
CA SER A 261 -2.70 8.79 -20.01
C SER A 261 -4.13 9.26 -20.25
N TYR A 262 -4.39 10.56 -20.14
CA TYR A 262 -5.72 11.18 -20.29
C TYR A 262 -5.69 12.36 -21.28
N PRO A 263 -5.28 12.17 -22.54
CA PRO A 263 -5.09 13.27 -23.51
C PRO A 263 -6.38 14.05 -23.80
N ASP A 264 -7.53 13.39 -23.73
CA ASP A 264 -8.84 14.01 -24.02
C ASP A 264 -9.43 14.78 -22.84
N GLN A 265 -8.74 14.84 -21.68
CA GLN A 265 -9.27 15.47 -20.49
C GLN A 265 -8.83 16.94 -20.30
N HIS A 266 -8.16 17.52 -21.31
CA HIS A 266 -7.75 18.92 -21.30
C HIS A 266 -7.07 19.32 -19.99
N LEU A 267 -5.99 18.62 -19.66
CA LEU A 267 -5.21 18.87 -18.45
C LEU A 267 -3.96 19.68 -18.77
N LYS A 268 -3.56 20.54 -17.83
CA LYS A 268 -2.28 21.25 -17.88
C LYS A 268 -1.49 21.05 -16.60
N ILE A 269 -0.17 21.07 -16.74
CA ILE A 269 0.78 20.98 -15.62
C ILE A 269 1.30 22.38 -15.33
N VAL A 270 1.25 22.78 -14.06
CA VAL A 270 1.79 24.03 -13.57
C VAL A 270 3.03 23.74 -12.74
N TYR A 271 4.12 24.39 -13.09
CA TYR A 271 5.40 24.34 -12.38
C TYR A 271 5.60 25.60 -11.57
N ASP A 272 6.12 25.47 -10.36
CA ASP A 272 6.44 26.58 -9.48
C ASP A 272 7.73 26.25 -8.71
N ASP A 273 8.86 26.71 -9.25
CA ASP A 273 10.19 26.42 -8.70
C ASP A 273 10.48 27.18 -7.40
N GLU A 274 9.68 28.20 -7.06
CA GLU A 274 9.78 28.91 -5.78
C GLU A 274 9.08 28.13 -4.66
N ALA A 275 7.94 27.54 -4.96
CA ALA A 275 7.17 26.75 -3.99
C ALA A 275 7.69 25.32 -3.85
N PHE A 276 8.15 24.72 -4.95
CA PHE A 276 8.54 23.30 -5.04
C PHE A 276 10.00 23.14 -5.42
N THR A 277 10.85 23.02 -4.42
CA THR A 277 12.29 22.80 -4.62
C THR A 277 12.58 21.37 -5.09
N PRO A 278 13.73 21.11 -5.73
CA PRO A 278 14.13 19.76 -6.11
C PRO A 278 14.16 18.79 -4.92
N GLU A 279 13.64 17.60 -5.15
CA GLU A 279 13.62 16.47 -4.23
C GLU A 279 14.48 15.33 -4.77
N TYR A 280 15.00 14.49 -3.87
CA TYR A 280 15.87 13.38 -4.22
C TYR A 280 15.28 12.08 -3.71
N PHE A 281 15.12 11.08 -4.58
CA PHE A 281 14.67 9.76 -4.20
C PHE A 281 15.81 8.87 -3.75
N GLY A 282 15.57 8.06 -2.72
CA GLY A 282 16.51 7.09 -2.19
C GLY A 282 15.83 5.78 -1.85
N ILE A 283 16.62 4.71 -1.85
CA ILE A 283 16.19 3.42 -1.32
C ILE A 283 16.15 3.53 0.20
N LEU A 284 15.09 3.05 0.81
CA LEU A 284 14.85 3.08 2.25
C LEU A 284 15.27 1.77 2.91
N TYR A 285 15.90 1.85 4.08
CA TYR A 285 16.34 0.69 4.86
C TYR A 285 16.01 0.85 6.34
N PRO A 286 15.91 -0.27 7.10
CA PRO A 286 15.85 -0.22 8.56
C PRO A 286 17.06 0.53 9.14
N LYS A 287 16.79 1.47 10.07
CA LYS A 287 17.82 2.38 10.63
C LYS A 287 19.01 1.63 11.22
N ASP A 288 18.75 0.59 11.99
CA ASP A 288 19.76 -0.09 12.80
C ASP A 288 20.41 -1.30 12.10
N LYS A 289 19.79 -1.83 11.04
CA LYS A 289 20.20 -3.10 10.42
C LYS A 289 20.52 -2.97 8.92
N GLY A 290 20.14 -1.87 8.28
CA GLY A 290 20.22 -1.71 6.83
C GLY A 290 21.60 -1.36 6.28
N GLN A 291 22.59 -0.99 7.11
CA GLN A 291 23.84 -0.41 6.65
C GLN A 291 24.66 -1.33 5.71
N ALA A 292 24.73 -2.61 5.99
CA ALA A 292 25.48 -3.53 5.15
C ALA A 292 24.84 -3.70 3.76
N LEU A 293 23.50 -3.75 3.70
CA LEU A 293 22.76 -3.83 2.44
C LEU A 293 22.86 -2.50 1.68
N GLN A 294 22.70 -1.37 2.36
CA GLN A 294 22.86 -0.04 1.80
C GLN A 294 24.21 0.11 1.10
N GLN A 295 25.32 -0.23 1.77
CA GLN A 295 26.66 -0.11 1.19
C GLN A 295 26.83 -0.93 -0.08
N LYS A 296 26.29 -2.15 -0.11
CA LYS A 296 26.34 -3.02 -1.30
C LYS A 296 25.53 -2.41 -2.47
N LEU A 297 24.31 -1.95 -2.21
CA LEU A 297 23.46 -1.37 -3.25
C LEU A 297 23.98 -0.01 -3.70
N ASP A 298 24.49 0.82 -2.81
CA ASP A 298 25.11 2.12 -3.16
C ASP A 298 26.33 1.95 -4.04
N LYS A 299 27.14 0.92 -3.77
CA LYS A 299 28.27 0.56 -4.66
C LYS A 299 27.75 0.14 -6.03
N ALA A 300 26.74 -0.71 -6.09
CA ALA A 300 26.14 -1.18 -7.33
C ALA A 300 25.56 -0.01 -8.16
N LEU A 301 24.81 0.90 -7.52
CA LEU A 301 24.27 2.10 -8.17
C LEU A 301 25.41 2.97 -8.75
N SER A 302 26.50 3.17 -8.01
CA SER A 302 27.66 3.90 -8.49
C SER A 302 28.31 3.25 -9.71
N ASP A 303 28.43 1.92 -9.69
CA ASP A 303 28.98 1.14 -10.80
C ASP A 303 28.09 1.24 -12.04
N MET A 304 26.75 1.22 -11.86
CA MET A 304 25.75 1.40 -12.94
C MET A 304 25.81 2.79 -13.58
N VAL A 305 26.06 3.83 -12.79
CA VAL A 305 26.25 5.19 -13.33
C VAL A 305 27.55 5.26 -14.13
N ARG A 306 28.62 4.68 -13.61
CA ARG A 306 29.95 4.72 -14.24
C ARG A 306 30.01 3.99 -15.57
N ASP A 307 29.37 2.82 -15.69
CA ASP A 307 29.38 2.01 -16.90
C ASP A 307 28.22 2.33 -17.88
N GLY A 308 27.37 3.28 -17.53
CA GLY A 308 26.26 3.74 -18.37
C GLY A 308 24.99 2.89 -18.29
N THR A 309 24.95 1.86 -17.46
CA THR A 309 23.75 1.00 -17.29
C THR A 309 22.58 1.80 -16.72
N TYR A 310 22.83 2.69 -15.73
CA TYR A 310 21.82 3.60 -15.22
C TYR A 310 21.18 4.45 -16.33
N GLY A 311 22.00 5.03 -17.21
CA GLY A 311 21.49 5.82 -18.34
C GLY A 311 20.61 5.02 -19.29
N LYS A 312 20.93 3.75 -19.55
CA LYS A 312 20.12 2.85 -20.39
C LYS A 312 18.78 2.52 -19.75
N ILE A 313 18.75 2.26 -18.42
CA ILE A 313 17.51 2.02 -17.67
C ILE A 313 16.67 3.30 -17.66
N TYR A 314 17.27 4.43 -17.41
CA TYR A 314 16.59 5.74 -17.45
C TYR A 314 15.95 6.01 -18.81
N GLU A 315 16.71 5.88 -19.91
CA GLU A 315 16.24 6.12 -21.28
C GLU A 315 15.12 5.15 -21.69
N LYS A 316 15.17 3.88 -21.22
CA LYS A 316 14.10 2.90 -21.44
C LYS A 316 12.75 3.39 -20.92
N TRP A 317 12.74 4.01 -19.75
CA TRP A 317 11.49 4.37 -19.06
C TRP A 317 11.04 5.80 -19.30
N PHE A 318 11.97 6.73 -19.46
CA PHE A 318 11.65 8.15 -19.62
C PHE A 318 11.84 8.66 -21.07
N HIS A 319 12.32 7.83 -22.00
CA HIS A 319 12.55 8.14 -23.40
C HIS A 319 13.48 9.36 -23.62
N THR A 320 14.29 9.68 -22.65
CA THR A 320 15.30 10.74 -22.66
C THR A 320 16.50 10.32 -21.80
N LYS A 321 17.62 10.93 -22.02
CA LYS A 321 18.81 10.72 -21.16
C LYS A 321 18.64 11.45 -19.83
N PRO A 322 19.21 10.90 -18.74
CA PRO A 322 19.25 11.63 -17.48
C PRO A 322 20.04 12.94 -17.66
N ASP A 323 19.55 14.00 -17.06
CA ASP A 323 20.22 15.29 -17.09
C ASP A 323 21.51 15.29 -16.23
N GLU A 324 22.34 16.32 -16.42
CA GLU A 324 23.61 16.46 -15.69
C GLU A 324 23.39 16.60 -14.17
N LYS A 325 22.29 17.22 -13.74
CA LYS A 325 21.94 17.42 -12.33
C LYS A 325 21.61 16.08 -11.67
N THR A 326 20.81 15.24 -12.35
CA THR A 326 20.53 13.87 -11.93
C THR A 326 21.83 13.08 -11.81
N LEU A 327 22.67 13.08 -12.85
CA LEU A 327 23.96 12.37 -12.84
C LEU A 327 24.94 12.90 -11.79
N ALA A 328 24.93 14.19 -11.52
CA ALA A 328 25.77 14.80 -10.49
C ALA A 328 25.34 14.37 -9.09
N SER A 329 24.02 14.31 -8.81
CA SER A 329 23.51 13.86 -7.52
C SER A 329 23.87 12.41 -7.21
N LEU A 330 23.92 11.57 -8.24
CA LEU A 330 24.33 10.17 -8.13
C LEU A 330 25.83 9.96 -7.88
N LYS A 331 26.67 10.99 -8.19
CA LYS A 331 28.12 10.95 -8.00
C LYS A 331 28.58 11.47 -6.64
N GLN A 332 27.74 12.27 -5.97
CA GLN A 332 28.11 12.98 -4.73
C GLN A 332 27.91 12.17 -3.44
N GLY A 333 27.50 10.93 -3.51
CA GLY A 333 27.30 10.04 -2.37
C GLY A 333 28.46 9.12 -2.07
#